data_4ffcfd877a9924d90985e00acb6d487e
#
_entry.id   4ffcfd877a9924d90985e00acb6d487e
#
_cell.length_a   1.000
_cell.length_b   1.000
_cell.length_c   1.000
_cell.angle_alpha   90.00
_cell.angle_beta   90.00
_cell.angle_gamma   90.00
#
_symmetry.space_group_name_H-M   'P 1'
#
loop_
_entity.id
_entity.type
_entity.pdbx_description
1 polymer ?
#
loop_
_entity_poly.entity_id
_entity_poly.type
_entity_poly.pdbx_seq_one_letter_code
_entity_poly.pdbx_strand_id
1 'polypeptide(L)'
;MVPIKASSHTHSGYSHDSSVNLNKSNWMSGLSDNLTMNELSIPGTHDSMAYGNHTDFTLTQSMDLETQLKSGIRFIDLSVKNNGELNLGIHKDMVYLGYSLNDVIKTISEFLNRHQEEVVLVKISEYGDKTGNFASEVQRTLEKSGYSQYIFDGSNTNNPTLGEARGQIIILSDYSGKRWKTIPYSQNARIQDSNYLSTNWDLYSKWEKVKKHLTDTNNSHSKSTRYINYLNGHGGVLPYFVASGHSSSGTGDSRLLTGLTEPGFKSYYPDFPRVSRFGVFSSIAFEGTNVLTLNYIVEKDVRFTGIVVSDFPGAGLIEEIIDLNYKTNSSSNNTSGSGNNSGSSSSTTNKDGWGFTFMNS
;
A
#
# COMPACT_ATOMS: atom_id res chain seq x y z
N MET A 1 30.26 1.21 15.77
CA MET A 1 29.27 0.58 14.89
C MET A 1 28.33 -0.24 15.75
N VAL A 2 27.10 0.23 15.96
CA VAL A 2 26.08 -0.58 16.61
C VAL A 2 25.52 -1.48 15.51
N PRO A 3 25.48 -2.81 15.69
CA PRO A 3 24.87 -3.68 14.70
C PRO A 3 23.38 -3.33 14.59
N ILE A 4 22.96 -2.91 13.41
CA ILE A 4 21.55 -2.81 13.06
C ILE A 4 21.03 -4.24 13.17
N LYS A 5 20.22 -4.47 14.21
CA LYS A 5 19.50 -5.70 14.40
C LYS A 5 18.58 -5.81 13.18
N ALA A 6 18.92 -6.69 12.24
CA ALA A 6 18.00 -7.10 11.20
C ALA A 6 16.77 -7.63 11.93
N SER A 7 15.70 -6.87 11.92
CA SER A 7 14.39 -7.33 12.34
C SER A 7 14.08 -8.52 11.45
N SER A 8 14.05 -9.72 12.02
CA SER A 8 13.57 -10.89 11.32
C SER A 8 12.08 -10.69 11.11
N HIS A 9 11.71 -10.08 9.98
CA HIS A 9 10.33 -10.00 9.57
C HIS A 9 9.85 -11.41 9.26
N THR A 10 9.23 -12.04 10.24
CA THR A 10 8.59 -13.35 10.13
C THR A 10 7.31 -13.29 9.32
N HIS A 11 6.95 -12.11 8.79
CA HIS A 11 5.71 -11.87 8.07
C HIS A 11 5.96 -11.83 6.56
N SER A 12 5.16 -12.60 5.83
CA SER A 12 5.16 -12.62 4.37
C SER A 12 4.60 -11.33 3.77
N GLY A 13 5.01 -10.99 2.56
CA GLY A 13 4.36 -9.95 1.74
C GLY A 13 2.98 -10.35 1.23
N TYR A 14 2.67 -11.64 1.23
CA TYR A 14 1.43 -12.24 0.75
C TYR A 14 0.77 -13.08 1.84
N SER A 15 -0.57 -13.01 1.92
CA SER A 15 -1.38 -13.92 2.73
C SER A 15 -2.74 -14.16 2.10
N HIS A 16 -3.15 -15.42 2.03
CA HIS A 16 -4.49 -15.84 1.64
C HIS A 16 -5.38 -16.21 2.84
N ASP A 17 -4.92 -15.92 4.04
CA ASP A 17 -5.66 -16.18 5.26
C ASP A 17 -6.69 -15.07 5.53
N SER A 18 -7.78 -15.41 6.19
CA SER A 18 -8.82 -14.44 6.56
C SER A 18 -8.38 -13.40 7.61
N SER A 19 -7.19 -13.58 8.19
CA SER A 19 -6.52 -12.62 9.08
C SER A 19 -5.01 -12.77 8.95
N VAL A 20 -4.30 -11.65 8.98
CA VAL A 20 -2.83 -11.60 9.00
C VAL A 20 -2.26 -11.41 10.42
N ASN A 21 -3.10 -11.49 11.44
CA ASN A 21 -2.73 -11.34 12.86
C ASN A 21 -1.97 -10.03 13.16
N LEU A 22 -2.30 -8.98 12.44
CA LEU A 22 -1.73 -7.64 12.58
C LEU A 22 -2.81 -6.68 13.08
N ASN A 23 -2.50 -5.88 14.09
CA ASN A 23 -3.37 -4.81 14.55
C ASN A 23 -2.65 -3.46 14.44
N LYS A 24 -3.02 -2.69 13.42
CA LYS A 24 -2.56 -1.32 13.15
C LYS A 24 -3.77 -0.36 13.06
N SER A 25 -4.76 -0.56 13.93
CA SER A 25 -6.01 0.21 13.89
C SER A 25 -5.83 1.70 14.14
N ASN A 26 -4.74 2.12 14.77
CA ASN A 26 -4.46 3.51 15.17
C ASN A 26 -3.09 4.02 14.67
N TRP A 27 -2.63 3.54 13.51
CA TRP A 27 -1.27 3.88 13.09
C TRP A 27 -1.10 5.34 12.67
N MET A 28 -2.16 6.05 12.30
CA MET A 28 -2.06 7.47 11.96
C MET A 28 -2.02 8.38 13.19
N SER A 29 -2.42 7.89 14.37
CA SER A 29 -2.49 8.70 15.59
C SER A 29 -1.15 9.29 16.04
N GLY A 30 -0.03 8.63 15.72
CA GLY A 30 1.33 9.11 16.03
C GLY A 30 1.92 10.09 14.99
N LEU A 31 1.18 10.40 13.92
CA LEU A 31 1.67 11.27 12.85
C LEU A 31 1.24 12.73 13.07
N SER A 32 2.04 13.67 12.55
CA SER A 32 1.76 15.11 12.62
C SER A 32 0.53 15.49 11.80
N ASP A 33 -0.33 16.32 12.36
CA ASP A 33 -1.49 16.90 11.70
C ASP A 33 -1.15 17.75 10.47
N ASN A 34 0.07 18.25 10.38
CA ASN A 34 0.54 19.08 9.26
C ASN A 34 0.97 18.29 8.04
N LEU A 35 1.11 16.96 8.12
CA LEU A 35 1.39 16.12 6.97
C LEU A 35 0.20 16.11 6.04
N THR A 36 0.42 16.32 4.75
CA THR A 36 -0.64 16.15 3.74
C THR A 36 -0.84 14.68 3.41
N MET A 37 -2.02 14.32 2.95
CA MET A 37 -2.31 12.92 2.56
C MET A 37 -1.36 12.40 1.48
N ASN A 38 -0.87 13.27 0.59
CA ASN A 38 0.09 12.88 -0.44
C ASN A 38 1.53 12.66 0.08
N GLU A 39 1.83 13.05 1.32
CA GLU A 39 3.13 12.77 1.97
C GLU A 39 3.17 11.43 2.69
N LEU A 40 2.04 10.71 2.75
CA LEU A 40 1.95 9.46 3.47
C LEU A 40 2.22 8.24 2.57
N SER A 41 2.89 7.24 3.10
CA SER A 41 2.95 5.89 2.57
C SER A 41 1.76 5.10 3.12
N ILE A 42 0.85 4.67 2.24
CA ILE A 42 -0.45 4.12 2.64
C ILE A 42 -0.65 2.74 2.03
N PRO A 43 -0.84 1.69 2.84
CA PRO A 43 -1.24 0.39 2.32
C PRO A 43 -2.71 0.40 1.91
N GLY A 44 -2.99 -0.17 0.74
CA GLY A 44 -4.32 -0.28 0.16
C GLY A 44 -4.58 -1.66 -0.42
N THR A 45 -5.86 -1.94 -0.68
CA THR A 45 -6.33 -3.17 -1.31
C THR A 45 -7.04 -2.88 -2.63
N HIS A 46 -6.80 -3.73 -3.64
CA HIS A 46 -7.47 -3.68 -4.94
C HIS A 46 -8.77 -4.47 -4.86
N ASP A 47 -9.83 -3.99 -5.51
CA ASP A 47 -11.17 -4.58 -5.44
C ASP A 47 -11.48 -5.07 -4.01
N SER A 48 -11.45 -4.16 -3.07
CA SER A 48 -11.33 -4.41 -1.63
C SER A 48 -12.45 -5.29 -1.04
N MET A 49 -13.58 -5.38 -1.73
CA MET A 49 -14.74 -6.20 -1.31
C MET A 49 -14.79 -7.58 -1.96
N ALA A 50 -13.79 -7.94 -2.79
CA ALA A 50 -13.76 -9.22 -3.48
C ALA A 50 -13.12 -10.31 -2.60
N TYR A 51 -13.78 -10.64 -1.50
CA TYR A 51 -13.45 -11.72 -0.55
C TYR A 51 -14.64 -12.64 -0.31
N GLY A 52 -14.44 -13.73 0.42
CA GLY A 52 -15.48 -14.67 0.79
C GLY A 52 -15.64 -15.82 -0.22
N ASN A 53 -16.88 -16.25 -0.46
CA ASN A 53 -17.14 -17.44 -1.27
C ASN A 53 -17.26 -17.10 -2.77
N HIS A 54 -16.13 -16.84 -3.39
CA HIS A 54 -16.00 -16.58 -4.82
C HIS A 54 -14.92 -17.48 -5.43
N THR A 55 -14.82 -17.48 -6.77
CA THR A 55 -13.76 -18.20 -7.48
C THR A 55 -12.42 -17.48 -7.39
N ASP A 56 -11.31 -18.20 -7.58
CA ASP A 56 -9.96 -17.63 -7.59
C ASP A 56 -9.76 -16.53 -8.65
N PHE A 57 -10.58 -16.49 -9.70
CA PHE A 57 -10.58 -15.38 -10.67
C PHE A 57 -11.22 -14.10 -10.13
N THR A 58 -12.18 -14.25 -9.23
CA THR A 58 -12.88 -13.13 -8.63
C THR A 58 -12.19 -12.62 -7.36
N LEU A 59 -11.64 -13.54 -6.56
CA LEU A 59 -11.00 -13.20 -5.29
C LEU A 59 -9.74 -12.35 -5.50
N THR A 60 -9.69 -11.22 -4.82
CA THR A 60 -8.52 -10.36 -4.69
C THR A 60 -8.14 -10.13 -3.23
N GLN A 61 -9.03 -10.48 -2.32
CA GLN A 61 -8.82 -10.36 -0.88
C GLN A 61 -9.29 -11.62 -0.15
N SER A 62 -8.65 -11.91 0.98
CA SER A 62 -9.08 -12.97 1.91
C SER A 62 -9.64 -12.40 3.21
N MET A 63 -9.16 -11.21 3.60
CA MET A 63 -9.67 -10.46 4.75
C MET A 63 -10.94 -9.72 4.37
N ASP A 64 -11.96 -9.75 5.23
CA ASP A 64 -13.09 -8.84 5.11
C ASP A 64 -12.69 -7.38 5.36
N LEU A 65 -13.56 -6.44 5.03
CA LEU A 65 -13.25 -5.02 5.11
C LEU A 65 -12.87 -4.58 6.54
N GLU A 66 -13.55 -5.09 7.55
CA GLU A 66 -13.24 -4.74 8.94
C GLU A 66 -11.84 -5.23 9.34
N THR A 67 -11.49 -6.44 8.95
CA THR A 67 -10.16 -7.03 9.18
C THR A 67 -9.08 -6.27 8.41
N GLN A 68 -9.34 -5.87 7.17
CA GLN A 68 -8.43 -5.01 6.39
C GLN A 68 -8.14 -3.70 7.13
N LEU A 69 -9.16 -3.00 7.60
CA LEU A 69 -9.02 -1.74 8.36
C LEU A 69 -8.24 -1.93 9.67
N LYS A 70 -8.54 -3.00 10.43
CA LYS A 70 -7.82 -3.35 11.66
C LYS A 70 -6.35 -3.68 11.39
N SER A 71 -6.07 -4.31 10.27
CA SER A 71 -4.69 -4.64 9.86
C SER A 71 -3.88 -3.43 9.40
N GLY A 72 -4.52 -2.27 9.15
CA GLY A 72 -3.84 -1.02 8.79
C GLY A 72 -4.13 -0.50 7.39
N ILE A 73 -4.95 -1.19 6.59
CA ILE A 73 -5.35 -0.72 5.25
C ILE A 73 -6.12 0.59 5.37
N ARG A 74 -5.75 1.59 4.54
CA ARG A 74 -6.39 2.91 4.53
C ARG A 74 -6.72 3.42 3.12
N PHE A 75 -6.51 2.61 2.09
CA PHE A 75 -7.00 2.87 0.74
C PHE A 75 -7.85 1.70 0.29
N ILE A 76 -9.11 1.99 -0.03
CA ILE A 76 -10.15 1.03 -0.43
C ILE A 76 -10.53 1.31 -1.87
N ASP A 77 -10.44 0.32 -2.73
CA ASP A 77 -10.73 0.40 -4.17
C ASP A 77 -12.06 -0.29 -4.49
N LEU A 78 -12.99 0.45 -5.06
CA LEU A 78 -14.34 -0.03 -5.34
C LEU A 78 -14.70 0.19 -6.82
N SER A 79 -15.15 -0.88 -7.46
CA SER A 79 -15.89 -0.83 -8.72
C SER A 79 -17.38 -0.89 -8.44
N VAL A 80 -18.10 0.16 -8.79
CA VAL A 80 -19.50 0.37 -8.39
C VAL A 80 -20.39 0.44 -9.62
N LYS A 81 -21.47 -0.35 -9.61
CA LYS A 81 -22.48 -0.36 -10.66
C LYS A 81 -23.80 0.17 -10.12
N ASN A 82 -24.45 1.01 -10.91
CA ASN A 82 -25.83 1.41 -10.61
C ASN A 82 -26.79 0.29 -11.01
N ASN A 83 -27.34 -0.40 -10.02
CA ASN A 83 -28.32 -1.47 -10.20
C ASN A 83 -29.77 -0.96 -10.15
N GLY A 84 -29.98 0.36 -10.15
CA GLY A 84 -31.30 1.02 -10.05
C GLY A 84 -31.70 1.32 -8.60
N GLU A 85 -32.65 2.24 -8.43
CA GLU A 85 -33.33 2.60 -7.16
C GLU A 85 -32.39 2.81 -5.93
N LEU A 86 -31.32 3.59 -6.10
CA LEU A 86 -30.31 3.85 -5.04
C LEU A 86 -29.49 2.60 -4.66
N ASN A 87 -29.52 1.58 -5.47
CA ASN A 87 -28.72 0.38 -5.26
C ASN A 87 -27.41 0.46 -6.03
N LEU A 88 -26.43 1.10 -5.44
CA LEU A 88 -25.04 1.12 -5.94
C LEU A 88 -24.33 -0.13 -5.46
N GLY A 89 -24.34 -1.19 -6.29
CA GLY A 89 -23.74 -2.48 -5.98
C GLY A 89 -22.23 -2.50 -6.22
N ILE A 90 -21.50 -3.20 -5.36
CA ILE A 90 -20.06 -3.42 -5.53
C ILE A 90 -19.84 -4.62 -6.44
N HIS A 91 -19.01 -4.45 -7.46
CA HIS A 91 -18.71 -5.46 -8.46
C HIS A 91 -17.21 -5.72 -8.59
N LYS A 92 -16.89 -6.94 -9.01
CA LYS A 92 -15.60 -7.30 -9.59
C LYS A 92 -15.87 -7.82 -10.98
N ASP A 93 -15.52 -7.05 -12.00
CA ASP A 93 -15.94 -7.30 -13.36
C ASP A 93 -17.47 -7.51 -13.44
N MET A 94 -17.97 -8.59 -14.05
CA MET A 94 -19.40 -8.89 -14.14
C MET A 94 -20.01 -9.46 -12.84
N VAL A 95 -19.18 -9.75 -11.82
CA VAL A 95 -19.65 -10.41 -10.59
C VAL A 95 -20.10 -9.38 -9.57
N TYR A 96 -21.39 -9.45 -9.19
CA TYR A 96 -21.88 -8.71 -8.03
C TYR A 96 -21.37 -9.36 -6.74
N LEU A 97 -20.70 -8.61 -5.89
CA LEU A 97 -20.04 -9.14 -4.69
C LEU A 97 -20.96 -9.26 -3.46
N GLY A 98 -22.24 -8.89 -3.60
CA GLY A 98 -23.22 -8.99 -2.50
C GLY A 98 -23.24 -7.80 -1.54
N TYR A 99 -22.49 -6.75 -1.83
CA TYR A 99 -22.40 -5.53 -1.01
C TYR A 99 -22.86 -4.30 -1.80
N SER A 100 -23.42 -3.34 -1.08
CA SER A 100 -23.70 -2.01 -1.61
C SER A 100 -22.66 -0.99 -1.17
N LEU A 101 -22.59 0.15 -1.86
CA LEU A 101 -21.75 1.28 -1.43
C LEU A 101 -22.09 1.71 0.01
N ASN A 102 -23.38 1.66 0.38
CA ASN A 102 -23.80 2.02 1.74
C ASN A 102 -23.24 1.05 2.80
N ASP A 103 -23.14 -0.25 2.51
CA ASP A 103 -22.55 -1.23 3.43
C ASP A 103 -21.05 -0.92 3.68
N VAL A 104 -20.33 -0.54 2.62
CA VAL A 104 -18.91 -0.16 2.72
C VAL A 104 -18.76 1.11 3.56
N ILE A 105 -19.53 2.15 3.26
CA ILE A 105 -19.48 3.44 4.00
C ILE A 105 -19.85 3.23 5.48
N LYS A 106 -20.87 2.42 5.76
CA LYS A 106 -21.24 2.05 7.14
C LYS A 106 -20.06 1.41 7.87
N THR A 107 -19.46 0.37 7.32
CA THR A 107 -18.35 -0.35 7.95
C THR A 107 -17.16 0.57 8.25
N ILE A 108 -16.79 1.41 7.28
CA ILE A 108 -15.68 2.37 7.46
C ILE A 108 -16.04 3.44 8.51
N SER A 109 -17.27 3.95 8.50
CA SER A 109 -17.72 4.96 9.46
C SER A 109 -17.75 4.42 10.90
N GLU A 110 -18.18 3.18 11.07
CA GLU A 110 -18.15 2.50 12.38
C GLU A 110 -16.71 2.26 12.86
N PHE A 111 -15.80 1.95 11.96
CA PHE A 111 -14.37 1.89 12.27
C PHE A 111 -13.83 3.26 12.70
N LEU A 112 -14.06 4.32 11.93
CA LEU A 112 -13.60 5.67 12.23
C LEU A 112 -14.21 6.25 13.51
N ASN A 113 -15.44 5.88 13.85
CA ASN A 113 -16.06 6.27 15.13
C ASN A 113 -15.28 5.75 16.33
N ARG A 114 -14.64 4.58 16.20
CA ARG A 114 -13.79 3.98 17.23
C ARG A 114 -12.32 4.43 17.14
N HIS A 115 -11.90 4.95 15.98
CA HIS A 115 -10.52 5.30 15.64
C HIS A 115 -10.48 6.69 14.99
N GLN A 116 -10.81 7.72 15.78
CA GLN A 116 -11.06 9.09 15.30
C GLN A 116 -9.80 9.81 14.77
N GLU A 117 -8.62 9.29 15.05
CA GLU A 117 -7.35 9.82 14.55
C GLU A 117 -7.00 9.30 13.13
N GLU A 118 -7.76 8.34 12.62
CA GLU A 118 -7.51 7.69 11.34
C GLU A 118 -8.24 8.39 10.19
N VAL A 119 -7.73 8.18 8.96
CA VAL A 119 -8.35 8.63 7.71
C VAL A 119 -8.42 7.43 6.77
N VAL A 120 -9.53 7.26 6.07
CA VAL A 120 -9.68 6.21 5.06
C VAL A 120 -9.98 6.84 3.71
N LEU A 121 -9.17 6.50 2.69
CA LEU A 121 -9.42 6.90 1.31
C LEU A 121 -10.24 5.81 0.63
N VAL A 122 -11.30 6.20 -0.07
CA VAL A 122 -12.16 5.29 -0.82
C VAL A 122 -12.21 5.76 -2.27
N LYS A 123 -11.61 4.98 -3.18
CA LYS A 123 -11.74 5.19 -4.60
C LYS A 123 -13.05 4.57 -5.07
N ILE A 124 -13.85 5.34 -5.80
CA ILE A 124 -15.08 4.88 -6.43
C ILE A 124 -14.93 5.01 -7.94
N SER A 125 -14.97 3.88 -8.64
CA SER A 125 -14.99 3.81 -10.11
C SER A 125 -16.37 3.35 -10.58
N GLU A 126 -16.88 3.98 -11.66
CA GLU A 126 -18.13 3.55 -12.29
C GLU A 126 -17.87 2.32 -13.16
N TYR A 127 -18.60 1.23 -12.88
CA TYR A 127 -18.57 0.00 -13.66
C TYR A 127 -19.83 -0.20 -14.51
N GLY A 128 -19.67 -0.71 -15.72
CA GLY A 128 -20.75 -1.01 -16.65
C GLY A 128 -21.15 0.18 -17.54
N ASP A 129 -22.40 0.19 -17.96
CA ASP A 129 -22.91 1.24 -18.87
C ASP A 129 -22.95 2.59 -18.15
N LYS A 130 -22.31 3.59 -18.75
CA LYS A 130 -22.30 4.95 -18.22
C LYS A 130 -23.67 5.60 -18.46
N THR A 131 -24.44 5.67 -17.40
CA THR A 131 -25.85 6.17 -17.45
C THR A 131 -25.96 7.69 -17.39
N GLY A 132 -24.85 8.39 -17.15
CA GLY A 132 -24.81 9.85 -17.03
C GLY A 132 -25.34 10.41 -15.70
N ASN A 133 -26.00 9.59 -14.88
CA ASN A 133 -26.54 9.96 -13.57
C ASN A 133 -25.75 9.38 -12.38
N PHE A 134 -24.69 8.62 -12.65
CA PHE A 134 -23.92 7.90 -11.61
C PHE A 134 -23.44 8.84 -10.49
N ALA A 135 -22.85 9.99 -10.84
CA ALA A 135 -22.37 10.96 -9.85
C ALA A 135 -23.49 11.45 -8.92
N SER A 136 -24.69 11.67 -9.44
CA SER A 136 -25.85 12.08 -8.64
C SER A 136 -26.40 10.94 -7.77
N GLU A 137 -26.31 9.70 -8.24
CA GLU A 137 -26.67 8.53 -7.44
C GLU A 137 -25.68 8.28 -6.30
N VAL A 138 -24.37 8.45 -6.55
CA VAL A 138 -23.34 8.41 -5.49
C VAL A 138 -23.63 9.48 -4.44
N GLN A 139 -23.81 10.74 -4.87
CA GLN A 139 -24.17 11.82 -3.95
C GLN A 139 -25.39 11.46 -3.10
N ARG A 140 -26.50 11.06 -3.73
CA ARG A 140 -27.74 10.73 -3.05
C ARG A 140 -27.58 9.57 -2.07
N THR A 141 -26.81 8.54 -2.44
CA THR A 141 -26.51 7.41 -1.55
C THR A 141 -25.74 7.86 -0.33
N LEU A 142 -24.68 8.67 -0.51
CA LEU A 142 -23.88 9.17 0.59
C LEU A 142 -24.65 10.12 1.52
N GLU A 143 -25.48 11.01 0.96
CA GLU A 143 -26.32 11.92 1.75
C GLU A 143 -27.36 11.17 2.59
N LYS A 144 -27.95 10.10 2.04
CA LYS A 144 -28.99 9.29 2.70
C LYS A 144 -28.44 8.14 3.55
N SER A 145 -27.13 7.90 3.54
CA SER A 145 -26.50 6.77 4.24
C SER A 145 -26.68 6.77 5.76
N GLY A 146 -26.93 7.94 6.36
CA GLY A 146 -26.84 8.16 7.80
C GLY A 146 -25.41 8.38 8.30
N TYR A 147 -24.42 8.37 7.39
CA TYR A 147 -22.99 8.50 7.70
C TYR A 147 -22.33 9.69 6.99
N SER A 148 -23.12 10.61 6.43
CA SER A 148 -22.63 11.75 5.65
C SER A 148 -21.67 12.68 6.44
N GLN A 149 -21.77 12.70 7.75
CA GLN A 149 -20.86 13.43 8.64
C GLN A 149 -19.43 12.88 8.63
N TYR A 150 -19.24 11.62 8.24
CA TYR A 150 -17.90 11.02 8.09
C TYR A 150 -17.28 11.31 6.72
N ILE A 151 -18.01 11.89 5.78
CA ILE A 151 -17.45 12.20 4.45
C ILE A 151 -16.73 13.53 4.49
N PHE A 152 -15.43 13.48 4.23
CA PHE A 152 -14.58 14.69 4.12
C PHE A 152 -15.05 15.57 2.95
N ASP A 153 -15.10 16.88 3.16
CA ASP A 153 -15.44 17.81 2.08
C ASP A 153 -14.18 18.18 1.26
N GLY A 154 -13.95 17.40 0.19
CA GLY A 154 -12.88 17.61 -0.76
C GLY A 154 -13.14 18.66 -1.83
N SER A 155 -14.23 19.44 -1.73
CA SER A 155 -14.62 20.40 -2.79
C SER A 155 -13.57 21.49 -3.03
N ASN A 156 -12.85 21.90 -1.99
CA ASN A 156 -11.92 23.03 -2.02
C ASN A 156 -10.43 22.62 -1.91
N THR A 157 -10.12 21.34 -1.82
CA THR A 157 -8.75 20.86 -1.73
C THR A 157 -8.57 19.53 -2.47
N ASN A 158 -7.39 19.35 -3.06
CA ASN A 158 -7.01 18.07 -3.68
C ASN A 158 -6.04 17.26 -2.82
N ASN A 159 -5.55 17.86 -1.74
CA ASN A 159 -4.53 17.27 -0.86
C ASN A 159 -4.67 17.84 0.55
N PRO A 160 -5.69 17.41 1.33
CA PRO A 160 -5.85 17.87 2.69
C PRO A 160 -4.70 17.40 3.58
N THR A 161 -4.50 18.12 4.67
CA THR A 161 -3.64 17.64 5.75
C THR A 161 -4.32 16.52 6.52
N LEU A 162 -3.51 15.73 7.23
CA LEU A 162 -4.01 14.66 8.09
C LEU A 162 -4.94 15.23 9.17
N GLY A 163 -4.57 16.37 9.78
CA GLY A 163 -5.38 17.04 10.80
C GLY A 163 -6.74 17.52 10.29
N GLU A 164 -6.83 17.99 9.03
CA GLU A 164 -8.10 18.38 8.41
C GLU A 164 -9.03 17.18 8.16
N ALA A 165 -8.47 16.00 7.94
CA ALA A 165 -9.22 14.81 7.50
C ALA A 165 -9.42 13.74 8.58
N ARG A 166 -8.84 13.89 9.79
CA ARG A 166 -8.98 12.90 10.85
C ARG A 166 -10.43 12.55 11.15
N GLY A 167 -10.68 11.26 11.33
CA GLY A 167 -12.00 10.69 11.60
C GLY A 167 -12.92 10.65 10.38
N GLN A 168 -12.42 10.93 9.17
CA GLN A 168 -13.25 11.06 7.98
C GLN A 168 -12.80 10.16 6.82
N ILE A 169 -13.72 9.96 5.89
CA ILE A 169 -13.56 9.23 4.64
C ILE A 169 -13.30 10.25 3.54
N ILE A 170 -12.17 10.13 2.84
CA ILE A 170 -11.89 10.90 1.63
C ILE A 170 -12.34 10.07 0.43
N ILE A 171 -13.33 10.56 -0.31
CA ILE A 171 -13.79 9.92 -1.54
C ILE A 171 -12.94 10.39 -2.72
N LEU A 172 -12.29 9.46 -3.39
CA LEU A 172 -11.56 9.68 -4.64
C LEU A 172 -12.45 9.24 -5.81
N SER A 173 -12.95 10.22 -6.58
CA SER A 173 -13.90 9.95 -7.66
C SER A 173 -13.18 9.61 -8.96
N ASP A 174 -13.40 8.40 -9.47
CA ASP A 174 -12.95 7.90 -10.76
C ASP A 174 -14.18 7.67 -11.67
N TYR A 175 -14.99 8.69 -11.80
CA TYR A 175 -16.22 8.72 -12.61
C TYR A 175 -16.51 10.15 -13.11
N SER A 176 -17.33 10.25 -14.14
CA SER A 176 -17.74 11.52 -14.74
C SER A 176 -18.94 12.14 -14.02
N GLY A 177 -19.11 13.46 -14.15
CA GLY A 177 -20.26 14.22 -13.63
C GLY A 177 -19.92 15.19 -12.53
N LYS A 178 -20.97 15.82 -11.94
CA LYS A 178 -20.80 16.80 -10.87
C LYS A 178 -20.31 16.14 -9.60
N ARG A 179 -19.18 16.59 -9.10
CA ARG A 179 -18.59 16.08 -7.87
C ARG A 179 -19.24 16.69 -6.65
N TRP A 180 -19.52 15.85 -5.67
CA TRP A 180 -20.04 16.24 -4.37
C TRP A 180 -19.07 15.76 -3.28
N LYS A 181 -18.42 16.70 -2.61
CA LYS A 181 -17.42 16.44 -1.55
C LYS A 181 -16.26 15.52 -1.96
N THR A 182 -16.08 15.20 -3.23
CA THR A 182 -15.06 14.26 -3.69
C THR A 182 -13.83 14.95 -4.25
N ILE A 183 -12.70 14.26 -4.16
CA ILE A 183 -11.44 14.65 -4.82
C ILE A 183 -11.29 13.81 -6.07
N PRO A 184 -10.97 14.39 -7.25
CA PRO A 184 -10.73 13.59 -8.45
C PRO A 184 -9.57 12.63 -8.25
N TYR A 185 -9.79 11.36 -8.59
CA TYR A 185 -8.80 10.31 -8.40
C TYR A 185 -7.49 10.58 -9.17
N SER A 186 -7.60 10.96 -10.44
CA SER A 186 -6.44 11.18 -11.32
C SER A 186 -5.82 12.58 -11.23
N GLN A 187 -6.44 13.51 -10.49
CA GLN A 187 -5.94 14.87 -10.39
C GLN A 187 -4.66 14.93 -9.57
N ASN A 188 -3.61 15.53 -10.13
CA ASN A 188 -2.27 15.60 -9.51
C ASN A 188 -1.76 14.23 -9.06
N ALA A 189 -2.05 13.19 -9.84
CA ALA A 189 -1.66 11.82 -9.54
C ALA A 189 -0.67 11.25 -10.54
N ARG A 190 0.23 10.40 -10.05
CA ARG A 190 1.06 9.49 -10.85
C ARG A 190 0.67 8.07 -10.48
N ILE A 191 0.05 7.38 -11.43
CA ILE A 191 -0.57 6.08 -11.22
C ILE A 191 0.13 5.05 -12.09
N GLN A 192 0.60 3.96 -11.49
CA GLN A 192 0.98 2.73 -12.17
C GLN A 192 -0.15 1.72 -11.98
N ASP A 193 -0.87 1.41 -13.05
CA ASP A 193 -1.96 0.44 -13.08
C ASP A 193 -1.90 -0.41 -14.36
N SER A 194 -0.72 -0.96 -14.65
CA SER A 194 -0.55 -1.95 -15.72
C SER A 194 -0.95 -3.32 -15.20
N ASN A 195 -2.20 -3.70 -15.38
CA ASN A 195 -2.81 -4.83 -14.70
C ASN A 195 -3.16 -6.02 -15.60
N TYR A 196 -3.01 -5.93 -16.93
CA TYR A 196 -3.28 -7.04 -17.84
C TYR A 196 -2.03 -7.88 -18.09
N LEU A 197 -2.10 -9.17 -17.74
CA LEU A 197 -1.08 -10.18 -17.99
C LEU A 197 -1.71 -11.32 -18.82
N SER A 198 -1.17 -11.57 -20.01
CA SER A 198 -1.67 -12.65 -20.88
C SER A 198 -1.27 -14.01 -20.38
N THR A 199 -0.08 -14.12 -19.79
CA THR A 199 0.49 -15.37 -19.28
C THR A 199 1.33 -15.11 -18.02
N ASN A 200 1.71 -16.16 -17.32
CA ASN A 200 2.62 -16.11 -16.16
C ASN A 200 3.95 -15.42 -16.49
N TRP A 201 4.41 -15.48 -17.75
CA TRP A 201 5.66 -14.86 -18.18
C TRP A 201 5.63 -13.33 -18.16
N ASP A 202 4.45 -12.73 -18.17
CA ASP A 202 4.30 -11.27 -18.08
C ASP A 202 4.55 -10.73 -16.66
N LEU A 203 4.65 -11.62 -15.66
CA LEU A 203 4.81 -11.23 -14.26
C LEU A 203 6.09 -10.42 -14.02
N TYR A 204 7.21 -10.77 -14.67
CA TYR A 204 8.44 -10.01 -14.50
C TYR A 204 8.33 -8.61 -15.11
N SER A 205 7.68 -8.47 -16.27
CA SER A 205 7.42 -7.17 -16.88
C SER A 205 6.49 -6.30 -16.02
N LYS A 206 5.48 -6.91 -15.38
CA LYS A 206 4.65 -6.23 -14.39
C LYS A 206 5.50 -5.74 -13.22
N TRP A 207 6.35 -6.58 -12.67
CA TRP A 207 7.26 -6.22 -11.59
C TRP A 207 8.18 -5.05 -11.95
N GLU A 208 8.74 -5.03 -13.14
CA GLU A 208 9.59 -3.92 -13.60
C GLU A 208 8.86 -2.57 -13.60
N LYS A 209 7.58 -2.55 -13.97
CA LYS A 209 6.74 -1.34 -13.90
C LYS A 209 6.47 -0.92 -12.46
N VAL A 210 6.15 -1.86 -11.59
CA VAL A 210 5.99 -1.62 -10.15
C VAL A 210 7.27 -1.06 -9.55
N LYS A 211 8.40 -1.70 -9.81
CA LYS A 211 9.74 -1.31 -9.33
C LYS A 211 10.13 0.08 -9.81
N LYS A 212 9.90 0.37 -11.09
CA LYS A 212 10.16 1.70 -11.65
C LYS A 212 9.33 2.77 -10.95
N HIS A 213 8.03 2.53 -10.72
CA HIS A 213 7.18 3.47 -10.03
C HIS A 213 7.62 3.68 -8.56
N LEU A 214 8.00 2.63 -7.84
CA LEU A 214 8.57 2.74 -6.48
C LEU A 214 9.81 3.63 -6.49
N THR A 215 10.73 3.39 -7.43
CA THR A 215 11.97 4.17 -7.57
C THR A 215 11.67 5.65 -7.86
N ASP A 216 10.81 5.92 -8.85
CA ASP A 216 10.45 7.28 -9.25
C ASP A 216 9.75 8.03 -8.11
N THR A 217 8.86 7.35 -7.40
CA THR A 217 8.12 7.89 -6.24
C THR A 217 9.06 8.25 -5.10
N ASN A 218 9.94 7.33 -4.72
CA ASN A 218 10.91 7.56 -3.65
C ASN A 218 11.87 8.71 -3.98
N ASN A 219 12.33 8.82 -5.22
CA ASN A 219 13.25 9.86 -5.67
C ASN A 219 12.58 11.23 -5.80
N SER A 220 11.32 11.27 -6.21
CA SER A 220 10.59 12.53 -6.40
C SER A 220 10.06 13.11 -5.09
N HIS A 221 9.44 12.28 -4.25
CA HIS A 221 8.82 12.62 -2.96
C HIS A 221 8.10 13.98 -2.98
N SER A 222 7.32 14.21 -4.04
CA SER A 222 6.60 15.47 -4.22
C SER A 222 5.38 15.52 -3.30
N LYS A 223 5.30 16.54 -2.46
CA LYS A 223 4.16 16.75 -1.55
C LYS A 223 2.83 17.04 -2.25
N SER A 224 2.89 17.55 -3.48
CA SER A 224 1.69 17.92 -4.26
C SER A 224 1.17 16.79 -5.13
N THR A 225 1.91 15.70 -5.29
CA THR A 225 1.58 14.58 -6.20
C THR A 225 1.10 13.38 -5.40
N ARG A 226 -0.05 12.83 -5.80
CA ARG A 226 -0.53 11.54 -5.31
C ARG A 226 0.10 10.44 -6.12
N TYR A 227 0.93 9.62 -5.48
CA TYR A 227 1.53 8.44 -6.11
C TYR A 227 0.70 7.21 -5.75
N ILE A 228 0.33 6.42 -6.76
CA ILE A 228 -0.45 5.19 -6.58
C ILE A 228 0.18 4.08 -7.41
N ASN A 229 0.53 2.98 -6.77
CA ASN A 229 1.18 1.84 -7.39
C ASN A 229 0.36 0.57 -7.18
N TYR A 230 -0.24 0.07 -8.25
CA TYR A 230 -1.02 -1.15 -8.23
C TYR A 230 -0.13 -2.38 -8.47
N LEU A 231 -0.14 -3.30 -7.52
CA LEU A 231 0.62 -4.55 -7.58
C LEU A 231 -0.13 -5.67 -8.28
N ASN A 232 -1.44 -5.56 -8.38
CA ASN A 232 -2.35 -6.57 -8.93
C ASN A 232 -2.18 -6.82 -10.43
N GLY A 233 -2.70 -7.95 -10.88
CA GLY A 233 -2.81 -8.30 -12.28
C GLY A 233 -3.92 -9.30 -12.55
N HIS A 234 -4.43 -9.30 -13.76
CA HIS A 234 -5.52 -10.16 -14.22
C HIS A 234 -5.37 -10.49 -15.71
N GLY A 235 -6.32 -11.22 -16.28
CA GLY A 235 -6.35 -11.61 -17.67
C GLY A 235 -6.11 -13.10 -17.83
N GLY A 236 -4.95 -13.51 -18.32
CA GLY A 236 -4.56 -14.92 -18.44
C GLY A 236 -3.92 -15.51 -17.18
N VAL A 237 -3.95 -14.80 -16.05
CA VAL A 237 -3.34 -15.19 -14.78
C VAL A 237 -4.32 -15.00 -13.63
N LEU A 238 -4.08 -15.72 -12.53
CA LEU A 238 -4.89 -15.61 -11.31
C LEU A 238 -4.31 -14.51 -10.38
N PRO A 239 -5.15 -13.73 -9.70
CA PRO A 239 -4.70 -12.66 -8.79
C PRO A 239 -3.71 -13.13 -7.72
N TYR A 240 -3.95 -14.29 -7.10
CA TYR A 240 -3.04 -14.84 -6.10
C TYR A 240 -1.66 -15.14 -6.67
N PHE A 241 -1.58 -15.64 -7.93
CA PHE A 241 -0.30 -15.91 -8.58
C PHE A 241 0.50 -14.62 -8.79
N VAL A 242 -0.15 -13.55 -9.23
CA VAL A 242 0.52 -12.25 -9.40
C VAL A 242 1.06 -11.73 -8.07
N ALA A 243 0.28 -11.88 -7.00
CA ALA A 243 0.65 -11.40 -5.67
C ALA A 243 1.76 -12.24 -5.00
N SER A 244 1.78 -13.57 -5.23
CA SER A 244 2.65 -14.51 -4.51
C SER A 244 3.69 -15.26 -5.35
N GLY A 245 3.44 -15.45 -6.64
CA GLY A 245 4.23 -16.37 -7.49
C GLY A 245 3.97 -17.85 -7.19
N HIS A 246 2.97 -18.18 -6.38
CA HIS A 246 2.68 -19.56 -5.96
C HIS A 246 1.93 -20.35 -7.04
N SER A 247 2.08 -21.67 -6.97
CA SER A 247 1.37 -22.61 -7.85
C SER A 247 -0.10 -22.82 -7.46
N SER A 248 -0.47 -22.43 -6.23
CA SER A 248 -1.82 -22.47 -5.65
C SER A 248 -2.00 -21.32 -4.66
N SER A 249 -3.23 -21.10 -4.18
CA SER A 249 -3.58 -19.87 -3.46
C SER A 249 -3.13 -19.82 -2.00
N GLY A 250 -2.77 -20.95 -1.39
CA GLY A 250 -2.43 -21.01 0.03
C GLY A 250 -1.25 -20.12 0.43
N THR A 251 -1.32 -19.52 1.60
CA THR A 251 -0.29 -18.62 2.14
C THR A 251 1.10 -19.26 2.17
N GLY A 252 1.18 -20.54 2.54
CA GLY A 252 2.42 -21.31 2.65
C GLY A 252 2.77 -22.14 1.42
N ASP A 253 2.05 -22.00 0.32
CA ASP A 253 2.24 -22.82 -0.86
C ASP A 253 3.56 -22.55 -1.58
N SER A 254 3.98 -23.52 -2.38
CA SER A 254 5.25 -23.42 -3.12
C SER A 254 5.16 -22.45 -4.30
N ARG A 255 6.26 -21.78 -4.58
CA ARG A 255 6.41 -20.97 -5.80
C ARG A 255 6.28 -21.86 -7.04
N LEU A 256 5.65 -21.32 -8.08
CA LEU A 256 5.64 -21.94 -9.39
C LEU A 256 7.03 -21.82 -10.03
N LEU A 257 7.59 -22.94 -10.51
CA LEU A 257 8.84 -22.92 -11.25
C LEU A 257 8.62 -22.37 -12.65
N THR A 258 9.58 -21.55 -13.13
CA THR A 258 9.54 -21.02 -14.51
C THR A 258 9.85 -22.08 -15.57
N GLY A 259 10.41 -23.20 -15.18
CA GLY A 259 11.01 -24.18 -16.10
C GLY A 259 12.39 -23.79 -16.62
N LEU A 260 12.90 -22.63 -16.26
CA LEU A 260 14.25 -22.18 -16.62
C LEU A 260 15.25 -22.57 -15.56
N THR A 261 16.46 -22.94 -16.05
CA THR A 261 17.64 -23.16 -15.23
C THR A 261 18.79 -22.34 -15.81
N GLU A 262 19.51 -21.64 -14.96
CA GLU A 262 20.65 -20.82 -15.41
C GLU A 262 21.96 -21.22 -14.72
N PRO A 263 23.10 -21.10 -15.41
CA PRO A 263 24.40 -21.08 -14.74
C PRO A 263 24.54 -19.90 -13.82
N GLY A 264 25.29 -20.04 -12.72
CA GLY A 264 25.48 -18.97 -11.71
C GLY A 264 26.15 -17.67 -12.22
N PHE A 265 26.68 -17.67 -13.44
CA PHE A 265 27.26 -16.48 -14.10
C PHE A 265 26.30 -15.79 -15.08
N LYS A 266 25.09 -16.29 -15.27
CA LYS A 266 24.03 -15.66 -16.09
C LYS A 266 22.87 -15.30 -15.21
N SER A 267 22.21 -14.19 -15.49
CA SER A 267 21.07 -13.71 -14.73
C SER A 267 19.89 -13.47 -15.65
N TYR A 268 18.98 -14.44 -15.68
CA TYR A 268 17.63 -14.29 -16.24
C TYR A 268 16.67 -13.97 -15.10
N TYR A 269 15.83 -12.95 -15.25
CA TYR A 269 14.92 -12.52 -14.21
C TYR A 269 15.60 -12.33 -12.85
N PRO A 270 16.50 -11.33 -12.73
CA PRO A 270 17.41 -11.20 -11.58
C PRO A 270 16.70 -11.09 -10.23
N ASP A 271 15.47 -10.57 -10.20
CA ASP A 271 14.69 -10.41 -8.95
C ASP A 271 13.88 -11.67 -8.60
N PHE A 272 13.79 -12.65 -9.51
CA PHE A 272 13.15 -13.93 -9.20
C PHE A 272 14.10 -14.86 -8.44
N PRO A 273 13.60 -15.65 -7.48
CA PRO A 273 14.47 -16.48 -6.64
C PRO A 273 15.02 -17.72 -7.37
N ARG A 274 16.24 -18.12 -6.97
CA ARG A 274 16.88 -19.38 -7.36
C ARG A 274 16.59 -20.41 -6.27
N VAL A 275 15.74 -21.36 -6.57
CA VAL A 275 15.16 -22.27 -5.56
C VAL A 275 15.72 -23.68 -5.56
N SER A 276 16.20 -24.17 -6.71
CA SER A 276 16.83 -25.50 -6.83
C SER A 276 18.21 -25.33 -7.41
N ARG A 277 19.21 -25.96 -6.78
CA ARG A 277 20.61 -25.88 -7.23
C ARG A 277 21.15 -27.27 -7.52
N PHE A 278 21.83 -27.38 -8.64
CA PHE A 278 22.60 -28.58 -9.02
C PHE A 278 23.95 -28.11 -9.57
N GLY A 279 25.00 -28.29 -8.81
CA GLY A 279 26.33 -27.77 -9.15
C GLY A 279 26.32 -26.26 -9.34
N VAL A 280 26.66 -25.79 -10.54
CA VAL A 280 26.68 -24.36 -10.92
C VAL A 280 25.33 -23.86 -11.47
N PHE A 281 24.35 -24.74 -11.60
CA PHE A 281 23.02 -24.40 -12.14
C PHE A 281 22.01 -24.17 -11.04
N SER A 282 21.08 -23.24 -11.27
CA SER A 282 19.94 -22.99 -10.40
C SER A 282 18.66 -22.88 -11.20
N SER A 283 17.58 -23.47 -10.69
CA SER A 283 16.23 -23.29 -11.23
C SER A 283 15.64 -21.99 -10.72
N ILE A 284 14.93 -21.29 -11.61
CA ILE A 284 14.27 -20.02 -11.32
C ILE A 284 12.80 -20.29 -11.00
N ALA A 285 12.29 -19.70 -9.92
CA ALA A 285 10.88 -19.69 -9.60
C ALA A 285 10.28 -18.29 -9.85
N PHE A 286 8.98 -18.25 -10.16
CA PHE A 286 8.24 -17.00 -10.13
C PHE A 286 8.19 -16.44 -8.71
N GLU A 287 8.20 -15.12 -8.58
CA GLU A 287 7.99 -14.42 -7.32
C GLU A 287 6.90 -13.38 -7.49
N GLY A 288 6.01 -13.26 -6.50
CA GLY A 288 4.89 -12.35 -6.57
C GLY A 288 5.26 -10.89 -6.34
N THR A 289 4.46 -10.01 -6.89
CA THR A 289 4.65 -8.55 -6.78
C THR A 289 4.64 -8.05 -5.35
N ASN A 290 3.84 -8.67 -4.45
CA ASN A 290 3.79 -8.29 -3.04
C ASN A 290 5.12 -8.58 -2.34
N VAL A 291 5.68 -9.77 -2.56
CA VAL A 291 6.94 -10.19 -1.94
C VAL A 291 8.11 -9.38 -2.51
N LEU A 292 8.13 -9.19 -3.83
CA LEU A 292 9.14 -8.37 -4.49
C LEU A 292 9.10 -6.91 -4.02
N THR A 293 7.91 -6.35 -3.82
CA THR A 293 7.74 -4.99 -3.30
C THR A 293 8.26 -4.87 -1.87
N LEU A 294 7.90 -5.80 -0.99
CA LEU A 294 8.39 -5.85 0.39
C LEU A 294 9.92 -5.92 0.41
N ASN A 295 10.50 -6.85 -0.33
CA ASN A 295 11.96 -7.03 -0.41
C ASN A 295 12.64 -5.77 -0.94
N TYR A 296 12.08 -5.15 -1.99
CA TYR A 296 12.64 -3.93 -2.58
C TYR A 296 12.62 -2.75 -1.59
N ILE A 297 11.52 -2.55 -0.85
CA ILE A 297 11.43 -1.49 0.16
C ILE A 297 12.52 -1.66 1.22
N VAL A 298 12.72 -2.87 1.71
CA VAL A 298 13.69 -3.18 2.76
C VAL A 298 15.13 -3.09 2.23
N GLU A 299 15.43 -3.74 1.11
CA GLU A 299 16.79 -3.84 0.57
C GLU A 299 17.33 -2.53 -0.02
N LYS A 300 16.46 -1.70 -0.57
CA LYS A 300 16.84 -0.43 -1.20
C LYS A 300 16.66 0.78 -0.30
N ASP A 301 16.36 0.57 0.98
CA ASP A 301 16.11 1.63 1.96
C ASP A 301 15.14 2.69 1.42
N VAL A 302 14.03 2.22 0.85
CA VAL A 302 12.96 3.10 0.36
C VAL A 302 12.39 3.87 1.54
N ARG A 303 12.16 5.17 1.36
CA ARG A 303 11.65 6.07 2.41
C ARG A 303 10.21 6.50 2.18
N PHE A 304 9.73 6.39 0.96
CA PHE A 304 8.41 6.83 0.58
C PHE A 304 7.86 6.03 -0.60
N THR A 305 6.64 5.53 -0.50
CA THR A 305 5.98 4.75 -1.55
C THR A 305 4.73 5.40 -2.12
N GLY A 306 4.16 6.41 -1.44
CA GLY A 306 2.78 6.78 -1.70
C GLY A 306 1.81 5.63 -1.37
N ILE A 307 0.71 5.55 -2.11
CA ILE A 307 -0.30 4.51 -1.95
C ILE A 307 0.14 3.26 -2.71
N VAL A 308 0.23 2.12 -2.01
CA VAL A 308 0.50 0.81 -2.61
C VAL A 308 -0.75 -0.04 -2.50
N VAL A 309 -1.28 -0.45 -3.65
CA VAL A 309 -2.57 -1.16 -3.75
C VAL A 309 -2.33 -2.60 -4.17
N SER A 310 -2.74 -3.56 -3.35
CA SER A 310 -2.39 -4.97 -3.52
C SER A 310 -3.58 -5.92 -3.44
N ASP A 311 -3.42 -7.07 -4.09
CA ASP A 311 -4.22 -8.24 -3.84
C ASP A 311 -3.58 -9.05 -2.71
N PHE A 312 -4.37 -9.60 -1.81
CA PHE A 312 -3.91 -10.49 -0.72
C PHE A 312 -2.65 -10.00 0.04
N PRO A 313 -2.65 -8.78 0.59
CA PRO A 313 -1.49 -8.27 1.31
C PRO A 313 -1.21 -9.08 2.56
N GLY A 314 0.05 -9.47 2.75
CA GLY A 314 0.53 -10.06 4.00
C GLY A 314 0.92 -9.01 5.04
N ALA A 315 1.03 -9.43 6.30
CA ALA A 315 1.36 -8.54 7.42
C ALA A 315 2.67 -7.75 7.20
N GLY A 316 3.69 -8.41 6.63
CA GLY A 316 4.99 -7.76 6.39
C GLY A 316 4.90 -6.61 5.39
N LEU A 317 4.14 -6.75 4.31
CA LEU A 317 3.95 -5.67 3.33
C LEU A 317 3.19 -4.50 3.95
N ILE A 318 2.08 -4.77 4.66
CA ILE A 318 1.29 -3.74 5.33
C ILE A 318 2.14 -2.97 6.35
N GLU A 319 2.84 -3.69 7.20
CA GLU A 319 3.64 -3.12 8.30
C GLU A 319 4.80 -2.28 7.77
N GLU A 320 5.56 -2.77 6.77
CA GLU A 320 6.69 -2.04 6.24
C GLU A 320 6.26 -0.73 5.57
N ILE A 321 5.14 -0.72 4.83
CA ILE A 321 4.60 0.52 4.23
C ILE A 321 4.20 1.53 5.32
N ILE A 322 3.54 1.08 6.38
CA ILE A 322 3.16 1.95 7.51
C ILE A 322 4.40 2.53 8.19
N ASP A 323 5.41 1.71 8.45
CA ASP A 323 6.61 2.10 9.18
C ASP A 323 7.45 3.16 8.46
N LEU A 324 7.33 3.28 7.13
CA LEU A 324 7.98 4.35 6.36
C LEU A 324 7.57 5.75 6.86
N ASN A 325 6.33 5.93 7.31
CA ASN A 325 5.85 7.22 7.82
C ASN A 325 6.54 7.66 9.11
N TYR A 326 7.05 6.73 9.89
CA TYR A 326 7.77 7.00 11.13
C TYR A 326 9.28 7.17 10.92
N LYS A 327 9.84 6.48 9.93
CA LYS A 327 11.26 6.62 9.56
C LYS A 327 11.60 8.03 9.05
N THR A 328 10.71 8.64 8.27
CA THR A 328 10.89 10.01 7.75
C THR A 328 10.75 11.09 8.84
N ASN A 329 9.87 10.91 9.79
CA ASN A 329 9.65 11.87 10.88
C ASN A 329 10.81 11.92 11.90
N SER A 330 11.54 10.83 12.10
CA SER A 330 12.71 10.80 12.99
C SER A 330 13.90 11.61 12.44
N SER A 331 14.01 11.73 11.11
CA SER A 331 15.09 12.49 10.46
C SER A 331 14.88 14.02 10.53
N SER A 332 13.64 14.48 10.62
CA SER A 332 13.32 15.92 10.71
C SER A 332 13.50 16.51 12.11
N ASN A 333 13.46 15.70 13.15
CA ASN A 333 13.63 16.17 14.53
C ASN A 333 15.10 16.34 14.96
N ASN A 334 16.07 15.83 14.19
CA ASN A 334 17.49 15.95 14.53
C ASN A 334 18.19 17.20 13.95
N THR A 335 17.48 18.05 13.19
CA THR A 335 18.07 19.25 12.56
C THR A 335 17.73 20.58 13.26
N SER A 336 16.99 20.57 14.37
CA SER A 336 16.63 21.78 15.10
C SER A 336 17.21 21.90 16.52
N GLY A 337 18.43 21.42 16.72
CA GLY A 337 19.13 21.46 18.00
C GLY A 337 20.61 21.86 17.91
N SER A 338 20.95 22.91 17.16
CA SER A 338 22.26 23.59 17.30
C SER A 338 22.05 25.06 17.51
N GLY A 339 21.70 25.40 18.73
CA GLY A 339 21.70 26.77 19.23
C GLY A 339 23.04 27.08 19.91
N ASN A 340 23.80 28.03 19.37
CA ASN A 340 24.96 28.65 19.92
C ASN A 340 24.82 28.97 21.41
N ASN A 341 25.81 28.57 22.18
CA ASN A 341 26.16 29.31 23.39
C ASN A 341 27.68 29.52 23.45
N SER A 342 28.09 30.71 23.07
CA SER A 342 29.38 31.28 23.35
C SER A 342 29.42 31.75 24.80
N GLY A 343 30.35 31.23 25.58
CA GLY A 343 30.67 31.69 26.94
C GLY A 343 32.10 31.35 27.29
N SER A 344 32.94 32.37 27.30
CA SER A 344 34.34 32.37 27.64
C SER A 344 34.60 32.03 29.12
N SER A 345 35.67 31.33 29.43
CA SER A 345 36.84 31.82 30.20
C SER A 345 37.58 30.74 30.96
N SER A 346 38.89 30.83 30.77
CA SER A 346 40.03 30.69 31.68
C SER A 346 40.49 29.32 32.19
N SER A 347 41.60 28.93 31.62
CA SER A 347 42.89 28.46 32.22
C SER A 347 42.84 27.70 33.57
N THR A 348 43.41 26.52 33.56
CA THR A 348 44.66 26.22 34.31
C THR A 348 45.27 24.87 33.90
N THR A 349 46.54 24.92 33.75
CA THR A 349 47.53 23.83 33.50
C THR A 349 47.51 22.73 34.56
N ASN A 350 47.71 21.47 34.18
CA ASN A 350 48.87 20.73 34.64
C ASN A 350 49.13 19.45 33.83
N LYS A 351 50.41 19.18 33.63
CA LYS A 351 51.13 18.08 32.98
C LYS A 351 51.00 16.78 33.75
N ASP A 352 51.25 15.73 32.97
CA ASP A 352 52.03 14.49 33.15
C ASP A 352 51.24 13.38 32.46
N GLY A 353 51.68 12.76 31.37
CA GLY A 353 52.96 12.18 31.05
C GLY A 353 52.89 10.69 31.36
N TRP A 354 52.86 9.88 30.31
CA TRP A 354 53.44 8.54 30.09
C TRP A 354 52.73 7.85 28.93
N GLY A 355 53.46 7.74 27.90
CA GLY A 355 53.28 6.90 26.77
C GLY A 355 53.66 5.44 27.04
N PHE A 356 53.17 4.57 26.19
CA PHE A 356 53.90 3.42 25.66
C PHE A 356 53.26 2.90 24.37
N THR A 357 54.13 2.45 23.52
CA THR A 357 54.06 2.18 22.08
C THR A 357 54.06 0.68 21.80
N PHE A 358 53.47 0.28 20.64
CA PHE A 358 53.71 -0.95 19.85
C PHE A 358 53.26 -2.30 20.44
N MET A 359 52.81 -3.28 19.65
CA MET A 359 53.18 -3.83 18.34
C MET A 359 52.11 -4.80 17.81
N ASN A 360 52.11 -4.89 16.50
CA ASN A 360 51.59 -5.91 15.60
C ASN A 360 51.59 -7.39 16.06
N SER A 361 50.53 -8.10 15.67
CA SER A 361 50.62 -9.29 14.81
C SER A 361 49.21 -9.62 14.28
#